data_c90de9abc52c5f89d967ad4d07d10077
#
_entry.id   c90de9abc52c5f89d967ad4d07d10077
#
_cell.length_a   1.000
_cell.length_b   1.000
_cell.length_c   1.000
_cell.angle_alpha   90.00
_cell.angle_beta   90.00
_cell.angle_gamma   90.00
#
_symmetry.space_group_name_H-M   'P 1'
#
loop_
_entity.id
_entity.type
_entity.pdbx_description
1 polymer ?
#
loop_
_entity_poly.entity_id
_entity_poly.type
_entity_poly.pdbx_seq_one_letter_code
_entity_poly.pdbx_strand_id
1 'polypeptide(L)'
;MIRRKWITNIFYIPAILLFLFFVIYPFIEGIRISFTNWNGYSQQYKYIGMANYLKMFQDENILTALKNTLIYGVGSTIIQNVLGLSYAILLNTKMKGRTLIRTVVYAPVMISGLVMGYIMYFLVQYDGGALNDILTALGVAPIDWLSDGNRAVIIMTLINSIQYVGISMVIYLAGLQNISSQYYEAAAIDGVSGWQQFRYITVPLLIPAISSSVTLNLIGGLKLFDVIQALTKGGPGYASHSLSTLVANQYFQATNAGYSATIGLFSFVLIMILSNIVTTYFNKKEVYM
;
A
#
# COMPACT_ATOMS: atom_id res chain seq x y z
N MET A 1 -3.49 -46.37 1.05
CA MET A 1 -3.79 -44.88 1.04
C MET A 1 -2.63 -44.02 1.52
N ILE A 2 -1.80 -44.44 2.44
CA ILE A 2 -0.67 -43.67 3.03
C ILE A 2 0.46 -43.39 2.01
N ARG A 3 0.79 -44.36 1.13
CA ARG A 3 1.87 -44.22 0.13
C ARG A 3 1.63 -43.11 -0.91
N ARG A 4 0.37 -42.78 -1.22
CA ARG A 4 -0.01 -41.74 -2.21
C ARG A 4 0.20 -40.33 -1.65
N LYS A 5 0.06 -40.14 -0.33
CA LYS A 5 0.28 -38.82 0.32
C LYS A 5 1.77 -38.43 0.32
N TRP A 6 2.69 -39.36 0.46
CA TRP A 6 4.13 -39.08 0.43
C TRP A 6 4.61 -38.62 -0.94
N ILE A 7 4.11 -39.26 -2.00
CA ILE A 7 4.45 -38.86 -3.40
C ILE A 7 3.96 -37.44 -3.70
N THR A 8 2.76 -37.10 -3.24
CA THR A 8 2.20 -35.76 -3.44
C THR A 8 3.02 -34.68 -2.70
N ASN A 9 3.54 -35.01 -1.52
CA ASN A 9 4.35 -34.07 -0.74
C ASN A 9 5.73 -33.80 -1.35
N ILE A 10 6.30 -34.74 -2.12
CA ILE A 10 7.58 -34.54 -2.83
C ILE A 10 7.50 -33.38 -3.83
N PHE A 11 6.35 -33.14 -4.47
CA PHE A 11 6.17 -32.04 -5.42
C PHE A 11 6.25 -30.64 -4.77
N TYR A 12 6.07 -30.52 -3.45
CA TYR A 12 6.25 -29.25 -2.75
C TYR A 12 7.73 -28.93 -2.42
N ILE A 13 8.61 -29.95 -2.42
CA ILE A 13 10.01 -29.79 -2.02
C ILE A 13 10.74 -28.73 -2.87
N PRO A 14 10.66 -28.74 -4.22
CA PRO A 14 11.35 -27.72 -5.03
C PRO A 14 10.87 -26.29 -4.69
N ALA A 15 9.56 -26.10 -4.51
CA ALA A 15 9.00 -24.80 -4.15
C ALA A 15 9.45 -24.34 -2.76
N ILE A 16 9.48 -25.26 -1.78
CA ILE A 16 9.96 -24.97 -0.43
C ILE A 16 11.44 -24.63 -0.44
N LEU A 17 12.27 -25.36 -1.18
CA LEU A 17 13.70 -25.09 -1.28
C LEU A 17 13.97 -23.70 -1.91
N LEU A 18 13.25 -23.35 -2.99
CA LEU A 18 13.33 -22.03 -3.60
C LEU A 18 12.90 -20.94 -2.61
N PHE A 19 11.81 -21.13 -1.88
CA PHE A 19 11.35 -20.19 -0.86
C PHE A 19 12.38 -20.01 0.27
N LEU A 20 12.94 -21.10 0.78
CA LEU A 20 13.96 -21.06 1.82
C LEU A 20 15.22 -20.32 1.33
N PHE A 21 15.65 -20.59 0.12
CA PHE A 21 16.89 -20.00 -0.42
C PHE A 21 16.72 -18.52 -0.82
N PHE A 22 15.62 -18.14 -1.49
CA PHE A 22 15.44 -16.80 -2.01
C PHE A 22 14.70 -15.84 -1.09
N VAL A 23 13.98 -16.34 -0.08
CA VAL A 23 13.20 -15.51 0.85
C VAL A 23 13.73 -15.61 2.27
N ILE A 24 13.81 -16.82 2.82
CA ILE A 24 14.16 -16.99 4.24
C ILE A 24 15.64 -16.71 4.48
N TYR A 25 16.52 -17.23 3.64
CA TYR A 25 17.97 -17.01 3.81
C TYR A 25 18.35 -15.51 3.74
N PRO A 26 17.94 -14.71 2.73
CA PRO A 26 18.23 -13.27 2.73
C PRO A 26 17.58 -12.53 3.89
N PHE A 27 16.42 -12.95 4.37
CA PHE A 27 15.78 -12.36 5.54
C PHE A 27 16.61 -12.59 6.82
N ILE A 28 17.09 -13.81 7.04
CA ILE A 28 17.99 -14.13 8.17
C ILE A 28 19.30 -13.35 8.07
N GLU A 29 19.88 -13.22 6.87
CA GLU A 29 21.06 -12.38 6.65
C GLU A 29 20.78 -10.91 6.93
N GLY A 30 19.61 -10.40 6.55
CA GLY A 30 19.17 -9.05 6.92
C GLY A 30 19.12 -8.84 8.43
N ILE A 31 18.59 -9.83 9.19
CA ILE A 31 18.62 -9.79 10.64
C ILE A 31 20.07 -9.74 11.16
N ARG A 32 20.96 -10.60 10.65
CA ARG A 32 22.36 -10.62 11.05
C ARG A 32 23.06 -9.30 10.79
N ILE A 33 22.88 -8.72 9.61
CA ILE A 33 23.47 -7.46 9.17
C ILE A 33 23.00 -6.29 10.03
N SER A 34 21.75 -6.29 10.51
CA SER A 34 21.23 -5.20 11.34
C SER A 34 21.99 -4.99 12.65
N PHE A 35 22.68 -6.01 13.16
CA PHE A 35 23.52 -5.93 14.35
C PHE A 35 24.98 -5.55 14.06
N THR A 36 25.30 -5.08 12.84
CA THR A 36 26.64 -4.79 12.39
C THR A 36 26.78 -3.33 11.94
N ASN A 37 28.00 -2.84 11.85
CA ASN A 37 28.35 -1.56 11.24
C ASN A 37 28.70 -1.69 9.74
N TRP A 38 28.17 -2.72 9.07
CA TRP A 38 28.51 -2.96 7.67
C TRP A 38 28.01 -1.84 6.76
N ASN A 39 28.90 -1.40 5.88
CA ASN A 39 28.62 -0.35 4.90
C ASN A 39 28.07 -0.86 3.55
N GLY A 40 27.93 -2.18 3.38
CA GLY A 40 27.46 -2.80 2.15
C GLY A 40 28.57 -3.23 1.15
N TYR A 41 29.79 -2.80 1.34
CA TYR A 41 30.92 -3.01 0.40
C TYR A 41 32.13 -3.65 1.04
N SER A 42 32.45 -3.29 2.28
CA SER A 42 33.64 -3.78 2.97
C SER A 42 33.54 -5.27 3.31
N GLN A 43 34.63 -6.00 3.11
CA GLN A 43 34.72 -7.39 3.59
C GLN A 43 34.87 -7.47 5.11
N GLN A 44 35.33 -6.39 5.75
CA GLN A 44 35.50 -6.32 7.20
C GLN A 44 34.41 -5.44 7.80
N TYR A 45 33.68 -5.98 8.75
CA TYR A 45 32.71 -5.27 9.57
C TYR A 45 32.67 -5.86 10.98
N LYS A 46 32.15 -5.10 11.93
CA LYS A 46 32.11 -5.48 13.34
C LYS A 46 30.66 -5.65 13.78
N TYR A 47 30.44 -6.60 14.66
CA TYR A 47 29.19 -6.68 15.40
C TYR A 47 29.14 -5.56 16.45
N ILE A 48 28.08 -4.75 16.42
CA ILE A 48 27.85 -3.60 17.30
C ILE A 48 26.63 -3.79 18.21
N GLY A 49 26.08 -5.01 18.24
CA GLY A 49 24.89 -5.33 19.05
C GLY A 49 23.70 -4.44 18.70
N MET A 50 23.03 -3.89 19.69
CA MET A 50 21.80 -3.09 19.53
C MET A 50 22.03 -1.62 19.16
N ALA A 51 23.26 -1.20 18.85
CA ALA A 51 23.59 0.22 18.61
C ALA A 51 22.77 0.84 17.47
N ASN A 52 22.52 0.11 16.37
CA ASN A 52 21.69 0.57 15.27
C ASN A 52 20.24 0.80 15.71
N TYR A 53 19.68 -0.07 16.55
CA TYR A 53 18.32 0.06 17.08
C TYR A 53 18.18 1.25 18.02
N LEU A 54 19.17 1.45 18.92
CA LEU A 54 19.17 2.62 19.80
C LEU A 54 19.27 3.92 19.02
N LYS A 55 20.15 3.97 18.00
CA LYS A 55 20.27 5.10 17.07
C LYS A 55 18.93 5.36 16.36
N MET A 56 18.25 4.31 15.86
CA MET A 56 16.99 4.42 15.13
C MET A 56 15.91 5.12 15.96
N PHE A 57 15.79 4.80 17.25
CA PHE A 57 14.78 5.43 18.13
C PHE A 57 15.10 6.88 18.51
N GLN A 58 16.33 7.33 18.26
CA GLN A 58 16.77 8.71 18.52
C GLN A 58 16.85 9.56 17.25
N ASP A 59 16.66 8.96 16.07
CA ASP A 59 16.80 9.63 14.78
C ASP A 59 15.46 10.29 14.39
N GLU A 60 15.43 11.63 14.36
CA GLU A 60 14.25 12.43 13.97
C GLU A 60 13.77 12.12 12.54
N ASN A 61 14.68 11.72 11.64
CA ASN A 61 14.31 11.35 10.28
C ASN A 61 13.50 10.06 10.26
N ILE A 62 13.76 9.14 11.18
CA ILE A 62 12.95 7.91 11.34
C ILE A 62 11.55 8.25 11.82
N LEU A 63 11.40 9.15 12.80
CA LEU A 63 10.09 9.57 13.28
C LEU A 63 9.27 10.25 12.18
N THR A 64 9.92 11.11 11.39
CA THR A 64 9.30 11.76 10.23
C THR A 64 8.88 10.73 9.17
N ALA A 65 9.77 9.81 8.81
CA ALA A 65 9.48 8.75 7.85
C ALA A 65 8.38 7.78 8.34
N LEU A 66 8.35 7.48 9.63
CA LEU A 66 7.29 6.67 10.26
C LEU A 66 5.93 7.36 10.15
N LYS A 67 5.86 8.65 10.53
CA LYS A 67 4.64 9.47 10.38
C LYS A 67 4.16 9.46 8.92
N ASN A 68 5.05 9.74 7.98
CA ASN A 68 4.73 9.75 6.55
C ASN A 68 4.26 8.38 6.07
N THR A 69 4.94 7.30 6.49
CA THR A 69 4.54 5.92 6.15
C THR A 69 3.12 5.62 6.61
N LEU A 70 2.75 6.07 7.81
CA LEU A 70 1.39 5.90 8.32
C LEU A 70 0.38 6.74 7.51
N ILE A 71 0.73 7.97 7.11
CA ILE A 71 -0.13 8.80 6.26
C ILE A 71 -0.30 8.14 4.88
N TYR A 72 0.77 7.69 4.26
CA TYR A 72 0.71 6.95 2.99
C TYR A 72 -0.12 5.67 3.12
N GLY A 73 0.10 4.87 4.15
CA GLY A 73 -0.59 3.61 4.38
C GLY A 73 -2.08 3.81 4.69
N VAL A 74 -2.37 4.50 5.78
CA VAL A 74 -3.76 4.67 6.26
C VAL A 74 -4.54 5.62 5.37
N GLY A 75 -3.95 6.77 4.99
CA GLY A 75 -4.61 7.79 4.15
C GLY A 75 -5.01 7.23 2.79
N SER A 76 -4.08 6.58 2.07
CA SER A 76 -4.42 5.98 0.78
C SER A 76 -5.42 4.83 0.92
N THR A 77 -5.31 4.00 1.97
CA THR A 77 -6.26 2.91 2.21
C THR A 77 -7.68 3.43 2.39
N ILE A 78 -7.88 4.48 3.17
CA ILE A 78 -9.21 5.08 3.37
C ILE A 78 -9.77 5.57 2.04
N ILE A 79 -9.00 6.36 1.28
CA ILE A 79 -9.45 6.93 0.01
C ILE A 79 -9.76 5.81 -1.00
N GLN A 80 -8.87 4.84 -1.16
CA GLN A 80 -9.03 3.72 -2.09
C GLN A 80 -10.26 2.88 -1.76
N ASN A 81 -10.52 2.60 -0.49
CA ASN A 81 -11.66 1.79 -0.10
C ASN A 81 -12.99 2.55 -0.20
N VAL A 82 -13.03 3.82 0.17
CA VAL A 82 -14.24 4.66 0.02
C VAL A 82 -14.60 4.82 -1.46
N LEU A 83 -13.64 5.24 -2.29
CA LEU A 83 -13.87 5.41 -3.73
C LEU A 83 -14.11 4.06 -4.43
N GLY A 84 -13.35 3.03 -4.09
CA GLY A 84 -13.49 1.70 -4.68
C GLY A 84 -14.86 1.08 -4.41
N LEU A 85 -15.35 1.18 -3.16
CA LEU A 85 -16.70 0.73 -2.81
C LEU A 85 -17.78 1.54 -3.54
N SER A 86 -17.61 2.87 -3.63
CA SER A 86 -18.53 3.75 -4.35
C SER A 86 -18.63 3.36 -5.84
N TYR A 87 -17.48 3.15 -6.50
CA TYR A 87 -17.43 2.66 -7.87
C TYR A 87 -18.06 1.27 -8.01
N ALA A 88 -17.78 0.35 -7.09
CA ALA A 88 -18.31 -1.00 -7.13
C ALA A 88 -19.85 -1.01 -7.02
N ILE A 89 -20.42 -0.23 -6.11
CA ILE A 89 -21.89 -0.10 -5.97
C ILE A 89 -22.50 0.47 -7.26
N LEU A 90 -21.94 1.55 -7.80
CA LEU A 90 -22.40 2.15 -9.04
C LEU A 90 -22.36 1.15 -10.21
N LEU A 91 -21.25 0.41 -10.34
CA LEU A 91 -21.02 -0.52 -11.46
C LEU A 91 -21.65 -1.90 -11.27
N ASN A 92 -22.22 -2.18 -10.11
CA ASN A 92 -23.03 -3.37 -9.85
C ASN A 92 -24.45 -3.23 -10.44
N THR A 93 -24.85 -2.01 -10.82
CA THR A 93 -26.15 -1.76 -11.47
C THR A 93 -26.12 -2.08 -12.97
N LYS A 94 -27.31 -2.25 -13.59
CA LYS A 94 -27.47 -2.45 -15.04
C LYS A 94 -27.31 -1.11 -15.79
N MET A 95 -26.09 -0.54 -15.79
CA MET A 95 -25.77 0.74 -16.44
C MET A 95 -25.11 0.52 -17.80
N LYS A 96 -25.49 1.35 -18.81
CA LYS A 96 -24.76 1.39 -20.10
C LYS A 96 -23.35 1.95 -19.87
N GLY A 97 -22.35 1.35 -20.53
CA GLY A 97 -20.95 1.82 -20.41
C GLY A 97 -20.20 1.34 -19.16
N ARG A 98 -20.79 0.49 -18.31
CA ARG A 98 -20.15 -0.03 -17.10
C ARG A 98 -18.75 -0.65 -17.33
N THR A 99 -18.60 -1.36 -18.46
CA THR A 99 -17.32 -1.98 -18.83
C THR A 99 -16.25 -0.94 -19.11
N LEU A 100 -16.59 0.14 -19.83
CA LEU A 100 -15.68 1.25 -20.11
C LEU A 100 -15.22 1.92 -18.80
N ILE A 101 -16.16 2.21 -17.90
CA ILE A 101 -15.80 2.83 -16.60
C ILE A 101 -14.89 1.89 -15.78
N ARG A 102 -15.18 0.59 -15.74
CA ARG A 102 -14.29 -0.40 -15.10
C ARG A 102 -12.89 -0.36 -15.68
N THR A 103 -12.77 -0.34 -17.00
CA THR A 103 -11.48 -0.28 -17.69
C THR A 103 -10.73 1.01 -17.35
N VAL A 104 -11.38 2.16 -17.42
CA VAL A 104 -10.74 3.47 -17.12
C VAL A 104 -10.28 3.56 -15.66
N VAL A 105 -11.11 3.14 -14.70
CA VAL A 105 -10.76 3.18 -13.26
C VAL A 105 -9.66 2.16 -12.92
N TYR A 106 -9.60 1.04 -13.64
CA TYR A 106 -8.57 0.01 -13.42
C TYR A 106 -7.27 0.28 -14.21
N ALA A 107 -7.31 1.03 -15.30
CA ALA A 107 -6.16 1.28 -16.17
C ALA A 107 -4.91 1.79 -15.43
N PRO A 108 -4.99 2.74 -14.45
CA PRO A 108 -3.84 3.19 -13.71
C PRO A 108 -3.09 2.08 -12.95
N VAL A 109 -3.78 1.03 -12.51
CA VAL A 109 -3.18 -0.13 -11.82
C VAL A 109 -2.19 -0.88 -12.71
N MET A 110 -2.41 -0.88 -14.02
CA MET A 110 -1.55 -1.59 -14.98
C MET A 110 -0.24 -0.86 -15.26
N ILE A 111 -0.14 0.40 -14.86
CA ILE A 111 1.07 1.22 -15.04
C ILE A 111 2.01 0.95 -13.85
N SER A 112 3.31 0.75 -14.10
CA SER A 112 4.26 0.59 -13.00
C SER A 112 4.28 1.84 -12.12
N GLY A 113 4.48 1.67 -10.80
CA GLY A 113 4.46 2.78 -9.84
C GLY A 113 5.45 3.89 -10.17
N LEU A 114 6.65 3.52 -10.66
CA LEU A 114 7.67 4.48 -11.06
C LEU A 114 7.24 5.30 -12.29
N VAL A 115 6.69 4.66 -13.32
CA VAL A 115 6.18 5.36 -14.52
C VAL A 115 5.02 6.26 -14.15
N MET A 116 4.09 5.79 -13.32
CA MET A 116 2.99 6.62 -12.80
C MET A 116 3.53 7.83 -12.03
N GLY A 117 4.54 7.63 -11.20
CA GLY A 117 5.20 8.71 -10.48
C GLY A 117 5.77 9.77 -11.44
N TYR A 118 6.47 9.38 -12.51
CA TYR A 118 6.97 10.34 -13.50
C TYR A 118 5.86 11.05 -14.28
N ILE A 119 4.79 10.34 -14.67
CA ILE A 119 3.61 10.98 -15.30
C ILE A 119 3.06 12.07 -14.37
N MET A 120 2.90 11.74 -13.08
CA MET A 120 2.39 12.70 -12.09
C MET A 120 3.37 13.81 -11.77
N TYR A 121 4.69 13.56 -11.86
CA TYR A 121 5.70 14.61 -11.74
C TYR A 121 5.49 15.70 -12.80
N PHE A 122 5.30 15.34 -14.08
CA PHE A 122 5.01 16.30 -15.14
C PHE A 122 3.69 17.05 -14.97
N LEU A 123 2.76 16.54 -14.16
CA LEU A 123 1.54 17.28 -13.80
C LEU A 123 1.78 18.33 -12.71
N VAL A 124 2.63 18.01 -11.71
CA VAL A 124 2.79 18.81 -10.49
C VAL A 124 4.09 19.62 -10.44
N GLN A 125 5.02 19.45 -11.39
CA GLN A 125 6.28 20.21 -11.40
C GLN A 125 6.01 21.73 -11.51
N TYR A 126 6.94 22.55 -11.00
CA TYR A 126 6.77 23.99 -10.96
C TYR A 126 6.80 24.60 -12.36
N ASP A 127 7.84 24.35 -13.13
CA ASP A 127 8.03 24.88 -14.48
C ASP A 127 7.42 23.95 -15.53
N GLY A 128 6.45 24.43 -16.30
CA GLY A 128 5.80 23.65 -17.36
C GLY A 128 4.96 22.47 -16.85
N GLY A 129 4.55 22.49 -15.58
CA GLY A 129 3.64 21.50 -15.02
C GLY A 129 2.20 21.80 -15.41
N ALA A 130 1.47 20.79 -15.89
CA ALA A 130 0.11 20.98 -16.41
C ALA A 130 -0.84 21.66 -15.40
N LEU A 131 -0.70 21.40 -14.08
CA LEU A 131 -1.51 22.09 -13.07
C LEU A 131 -1.17 23.58 -12.98
N ASN A 132 0.10 23.95 -13.07
CA ASN A 132 0.53 25.34 -13.03
C ASN A 132 0.18 26.08 -14.32
N ASP A 133 0.21 25.40 -15.48
CA ASP A 133 -0.24 25.98 -16.74
C ASP A 133 -1.73 26.32 -16.69
N ILE A 134 -2.55 25.44 -16.11
CA ILE A 134 -3.99 25.70 -15.88
C ILE A 134 -4.18 26.87 -14.91
N LEU A 135 -3.45 26.91 -13.78
CA LEU A 135 -3.52 28.03 -12.83
C LEU A 135 -3.17 29.35 -13.48
N THR A 136 -2.08 29.40 -14.26
CA THR A 136 -1.64 30.59 -14.98
C THR A 136 -2.66 31.03 -16.00
N ALA A 137 -3.28 30.11 -16.74
CA ALA A 137 -4.37 30.41 -17.68
C ALA A 137 -5.62 31.01 -16.98
N LEU A 138 -5.83 30.66 -15.71
CA LEU A 138 -6.90 31.21 -14.87
C LEU A 138 -6.50 32.48 -14.14
N GLY A 139 -5.30 33.04 -14.41
CA GLY A 139 -4.79 34.25 -13.75
C GLY A 139 -4.29 34.04 -12.31
N VAL A 140 -4.05 32.79 -11.90
CA VAL A 140 -3.53 32.43 -10.58
C VAL A 140 -2.01 32.17 -10.68
N ALA A 141 -1.26 32.66 -9.69
CA ALA A 141 0.19 32.43 -9.65
C ALA A 141 0.52 30.92 -9.54
N PRO A 142 1.59 30.46 -10.21
CA PRO A 142 2.02 29.07 -10.10
C PRO A 142 2.44 28.72 -8.67
N ILE A 143 2.21 27.48 -8.27
CA ILE A 143 2.49 26.95 -6.94
C ILE A 143 3.61 25.91 -7.05
N ASP A 144 4.62 26.02 -6.18
CA ASP A 144 5.59 24.94 -6.03
C ASP A 144 4.99 23.83 -5.13
N TRP A 145 4.35 22.87 -5.80
CA TRP A 145 3.58 21.80 -5.16
C TRP A 145 4.43 20.88 -4.26
N LEU A 146 5.71 20.72 -4.57
CA LEU A 146 6.59 19.75 -3.92
C LEU A 146 7.62 20.40 -2.97
N SER A 147 7.66 21.73 -2.85
CA SER A 147 8.59 22.45 -1.99
C SER A 147 8.29 22.32 -0.50
N ASP A 148 7.04 22.03 -0.13
CA ASP A 148 6.62 21.76 1.24
C ASP A 148 6.45 20.26 1.48
N GLY A 149 7.14 19.70 2.48
CA GLY A 149 7.15 18.28 2.75
C GLY A 149 5.77 17.71 3.10
N ASN A 150 4.95 18.42 3.88
CA ASN A 150 3.62 17.94 4.24
C ASN A 150 2.68 17.93 3.00
N ARG A 151 2.76 18.96 2.16
CA ARG A 151 2.01 19.03 0.91
C ARG A 151 2.43 17.92 -0.04
N ALA A 152 3.74 17.68 -0.19
CA ALA A 152 4.27 16.59 -1.00
C ALA A 152 3.74 15.22 -0.52
N VAL A 153 3.70 14.98 0.79
CA VAL A 153 3.14 13.74 1.40
C VAL A 153 1.67 13.57 1.03
N ILE A 154 0.86 14.64 1.12
CA ILE A 154 -0.56 14.58 0.76
C ILE A 154 -0.72 14.28 -0.74
N ILE A 155 0.02 14.97 -1.61
CA ILE A 155 -0.03 14.76 -3.06
C ILE A 155 0.33 13.31 -3.40
N MET A 156 1.41 12.77 -2.86
CA MET A 156 1.82 11.39 -3.11
C MET A 156 0.81 10.38 -2.57
N THR A 157 0.14 10.68 -1.43
CA THR A 157 -0.97 9.86 -0.92
C THR A 157 -2.14 9.84 -1.88
N LEU A 158 -2.49 10.97 -2.47
CA LEU A 158 -3.57 11.07 -3.47
C LEU A 158 -3.21 10.33 -4.76
N ILE A 159 -1.98 10.50 -5.26
CA ILE A 159 -1.49 9.79 -6.44
C ILE A 159 -1.58 8.27 -6.23
N ASN A 160 -1.05 7.77 -5.11
CA ASN A 160 -1.14 6.35 -4.74
C ASN A 160 -2.60 5.88 -4.65
N SER A 161 -3.48 6.73 -4.14
CA SER A 161 -4.91 6.41 -4.02
C SER A 161 -5.57 6.27 -5.39
N ILE A 162 -5.32 7.22 -6.29
CA ILE A 162 -5.86 7.18 -7.66
C ILE A 162 -5.32 5.99 -8.43
N GLN A 163 -4.03 5.69 -8.28
CA GLN A 163 -3.41 4.57 -8.98
C GLN A 163 -4.05 3.22 -8.61
N TYR A 164 -4.31 2.98 -7.33
CA TYR A 164 -4.71 1.65 -6.85
C TYR A 164 -6.19 1.53 -6.47
N VAL A 165 -7.01 2.58 -6.63
CA VAL A 165 -8.47 2.51 -6.37
C VAL A 165 -9.17 1.40 -7.17
N GLY A 166 -8.68 1.09 -8.37
CA GLY A 166 -9.21 0.05 -9.23
C GLY A 166 -9.17 -1.35 -8.60
N ILE A 167 -8.16 -1.64 -7.77
CA ILE A 167 -8.07 -2.91 -7.03
C ILE A 167 -9.24 -3.04 -6.06
N SER A 168 -9.48 -2.00 -5.24
CA SER A 168 -10.60 -1.98 -4.30
C SER A 168 -11.94 -2.12 -5.02
N MET A 169 -12.12 -1.40 -6.13
CA MET A 169 -13.33 -1.50 -6.96
C MET A 169 -13.59 -2.93 -7.42
N VAL A 170 -12.58 -3.64 -7.91
CA VAL A 170 -12.73 -5.02 -8.41
C VAL A 170 -13.04 -5.98 -7.26
N ILE A 171 -12.35 -5.87 -6.13
CA ILE A 171 -12.58 -6.71 -4.95
C ILE A 171 -14.02 -6.52 -4.44
N TYR A 172 -14.47 -5.28 -4.29
CA TYR A 172 -15.82 -4.99 -3.83
C TYR A 172 -16.88 -5.42 -4.82
N LEU A 173 -16.63 -5.24 -6.12
CA LEU A 173 -17.57 -5.67 -7.16
C LEU A 173 -17.75 -7.18 -7.17
N ALA A 174 -16.65 -7.94 -7.00
CA ALA A 174 -16.71 -9.39 -6.84
C ALA A 174 -17.45 -9.79 -5.56
N GLY A 175 -17.19 -9.12 -4.46
CA GLY A 175 -17.91 -9.32 -3.20
C GLY A 175 -19.41 -9.06 -3.32
N LEU A 176 -19.81 -7.95 -3.95
CA LEU A 176 -21.22 -7.61 -4.18
C LEU A 176 -21.94 -8.64 -5.06
N GLN A 177 -21.25 -9.19 -6.07
CA GLN A 177 -21.82 -10.19 -6.97
C GLN A 177 -21.99 -11.57 -6.31
N ASN A 178 -21.29 -11.85 -5.21
CA ASN A 178 -21.44 -13.08 -4.44
C ASN A 178 -22.62 -13.05 -3.45
N ILE A 179 -23.20 -11.88 -3.19
CA ILE A 179 -24.38 -11.77 -2.31
C ILE A 179 -25.61 -12.23 -3.08
N SER A 180 -26.34 -13.24 -2.54
CA SER A 180 -27.56 -13.75 -3.16
C SER A 180 -28.64 -12.68 -3.25
N SER A 181 -29.35 -12.59 -4.41
CA SER A 181 -30.48 -11.68 -4.61
C SER A 181 -31.61 -11.92 -3.62
N GLN A 182 -31.75 -13.15 -3.11
CA GLN A 182 -32.78 -13.53 -2.14
C GLN A 182 -32.81 -12.66 -0.88
N TYR A 183 -31.62 -12.22 -0.42
CA TYR A 183 -31.57 -11.28 0.74
C TYR A 183 -32.22 -9.94 0.42
N TYR A 184 -32.02 -9.43 -0.79
CA TYR A 184 -32.60 -8.15 -1.22
C TYR A 184 -34.08 -8.27 -1.53
N GLU A 185 -34.50 -9.40 -2.09
CA GLU A 185 -35.91 -9.71 -2.38
C GLU A 185 -36.73 -9.83 -1.09
N ALA A 186 -36.22 -10.56 -0.07
CA ALA A 186 -36.85 -10.65 1.24
C ALA A 186 -36.95 -9.27 1.92
N ALA A 187 -35.88 -8.49 1.91
CA ALA A 187 -35.88 -7.15 2.46
C ALA A 187 -36.86 -6.19 1.75
N ALA A 188 -37.05 -6.37 0.44
CA ALA A 188 -38.03 -5.59 -0.32
C ALA A 188 -39.48 -5.93 0.08
N ILE A 189 -39.78 -7.21 0.38
CA ILE A 189 -41.11 -7.66 0.88
C ILE A 189 -41.36 -7.04 2.25
N ASP A 190 -40.32 -6.95 3.12
CA ASP A 190 -40.39 -6.35 4.45
C ASP A 190 -40.44 -4.80 4.43
N GLY A 191 -40.40 -4.18 3.24
CA GLY A 191 -40.45 -2.72 3.07
C GLY A 191 -39.19 -1.97 3.51
N VAL A 192 -38.04 -2.66 3.58
CA VAL A 192 -36.76 -2.09 4.01
C VAL A 192 -36.22 -1.09 2.98
N SER A 193 -35.85 0.11 3.42
CA SER A 193 -35.28 1.15 2.54
C SER A 193 -33.91 0.75 1.99
N GLY A 194 -33.50 1.32 0.84
CA GLY A 194 -32.20 1.04 0.21
C GLY A 194 -31.00 1.32 1.14
N TRP A 195 -31.06 2.37 1.97
CA TRP A 195 -30.03 2.65 2.97
C TRP A 195 -29.94 1.58 4.06
N GLN A 196 -31.10 1.10 4.52
CA GLN A 196 -31.17 -0.01 5.48
C GLN A 196 -30.64 -1.31 4.89
N GLN A 197 -31.02 -1.63 3.63
CA GLN A 197 -30.45 -2.78 2.88
C GLN A 197 -28.94 -2.67 2.81
N PHE A 198 -28.40 -1.50 2.45
CA PHE A 198 -26.96 -1.29 2.38
C PHE A 198 -26.29 -1.50 3.76
N ARG A 199 -26.84 -0.89 4.82
CA ARG A 199 -26.25 -0.88 6.16
C ARG A 199 -26.33 -2.23 6.86
N TYR A 200 -27.45 -2.95 6.71
CA TYR A 200 -27.76 -4.16 7.47
C TYR A 200 -27.61 -5.46 6.69
N ILE A 201 -27.58 -5.42 5.37
CA ILE A 201 -27.40 -6.60 4.50
C ILE A 201 -26.09 -6.50 3.75
N THR A 202 -25.91 -5.47 2.92
CA THR A 202 -24.75 -5.38 2.02
C THR A 202 -23.44 -5.27 2.80
N VAL A 203 -23.32 -4.32 3.73
CA VAL A 203 -22.06 -4.09 4.47
C VAL A 203 -21.66 -5.31 5.31
N PRO A 204 -22.52 -5.96 6.10
CA PRO A 204 -22.16 -7.15 6.83
C PRO A 204 -21.72 -8.33 5.95
N LEU A 205 -22.42 -8.58 4.85
CA LEU A 205 -22.08 -9.67 3.92
C LEU A 205 -20.85 -9.34 3.06
N LEU A 206 -20.46 -8.07 2.98
CA LEU A 206 -19.27 -7.61 2.24
C LEU A 206 -17.99 -7.61 3.10
N ILE A 207 -18.08 -7.92 4.40
CA ILE A 207 -16.92 -7.90 5.32
C ILE A 207 -15.71 -8.67 4.80
N PRO A 208 -15.82 -9.87 4.21
CA PRO A 208 -14.66 -10.59 3.66
C PRO A 208 -13.95 -9.80 2.55
N ALA A 209 -14.72 -9.14 1.67
CA ALA A 209 -14.16 -8.29 0.62
C ALA A 209 -13.54 -7.00 1.20
N ILE A 210 -14.17 -6.41 2.23
CA ILE A 210 -13.62 -5.25 2.97
C ILE A 210 -12.29 -5.64 3.60
N SER A 211 -12.23 -6.75 4.32
CA SER A 211 -11.01 -7.26 4.95
C SER A 211 -9.87 -7.41 3.94
N SER A 212 -10.14 -8.06 2.82
CA SER A 212 -9.16 -8.29 1.76
C SER A 212 -8.68 -6.97 1.14
N SER A 213 -9.60 -6.07 0.77
CA SER A 213 -9.27 -4.79 0.13
C SER A 213 -8.48 -3.87 1.08
N VAL A 214 -8.94 -3.70 2.33
CA VAL A 214 -8.27 -2.87 3.33
C VAL A 214 -6.87 -3.39 3.63
N THR A 215 -6.71 -4.71 3.82
CA THR A 215 -5.41 -5.31 4.13
C THR A 215 -4.43 -5.14 2.97
N LEU A 216 -4.83 -5.41 1.72
CA LEU A 216 -3.98 -5.26 0.54
C LEU A 216 -3.53 -3.81 0.36
N ASN A 217 -4.46 -2.86 0.44
CA ASN A 217 -4.16 -1.44 0.27
C ASN A 217 -3.28 -0.90 1.40
N LEU A 218 -3.53 -1.30 2.64
CA LEU A 218 -2.72 -0.90 3.79
C LEU A 218 -1.27 -1.36 3.63
N ILE A 219 -1.06 -2.63 3.29
CA ILE A 219 0.29 -3.16 3.06
C ILE A 219 0.96 -2.42 1.89
N GLY A 220 0.22 -2.17 0.79
CA GLY A 220 0.72 -1.43 -0.37
C GLY A 220 1.14 0.00 -0.03
N GLY A 221 0.29 0.73 0.68
CA GLY A 221 0.56 2.11 1.08
C GLY A 221 1.69 2.23 2.13
N LEU A 222 1.78 1.29 3.09
CA LEU A 222 2.89 1.24 4.06
C LEU A 222 4.25 0.92 3.39
N LYS A 223 4.24 0.28 2.22
CA LYS A 223 5.42 -0.01 1.41
C LYS A 223 5.68 1.03 0.32
N LEU A 224 4.97 2.16 0.32
CA LEU A 224 5.09 3.15 -0.76
C LEU A 224 6.54 3.57 -0.96
N PHE A 225 7.02 3.39 -2.18
CA PHE A 225 8.39 3.66 -2.60
C PHE A 225 8.43 4.42 -3.93
N ASP A 226 7.84 3.87 -4.99
CA ASP A 226 8.03 4.30 -6.37
C ASP A 226 7.63 5.77 -6.62
N VAL A 227 6.44 6.15 -6.16
CA VAL A 227 5.91 7.52 -6.32
C VAL A 227 6.79 8.54 -5.59
N ILE A 228 7.27 8.21 -4.37
CA ILE A 228 8.16 9.08 -3.60
C ILE A 228 9.49 9.23 -4.32
N GLN A 229 10.03 8.12 -4.82
CA GLN A 229 11.31 8.11 -5.55
C GLN A 229 11.23 8.93 -6.84
N ALA A 230 10.10 8.90 -7.54
CA ALA A 230 9.91 9.63 -8.79
C ALA A 230 9.67 11.14 -8.57
N LEU A 231 8.88 11.53 -7.55
CA LEU A 231 8.49 12.93 -7.36
C LEU A 231 9.51 13.74 -6.58
N THR A 232 9.97 13.24 -5.44
CA THR A 232 10.74 14.03 -4.47
C THR A 232 12.06 13.39 -4.05
N LYS A 233 12.25 12.09 -4.32
CA LYS A 233 13.35 11.28 -3.76
C LYS A 233 13.44 11.37 -2.23
N GLY A 234 12.30 11.68 -1.57
CA GLY A 234 12.20 11.87 -0.12
C GLY A 234 12.37 13.32 0.37
N GLY A 235 12.60 14.28 -0.55
CA GLY A 235 12.78 15.71 -0.26
C GLY A 235 11.49 16.48 0.01
N PRO A 236 11.62 17.80 0.37
CA PRO A 236 12.85 18.51 0.65
C PRO A 236 13.55 17.97 1.91
N GLY A 237 14.87 17.85 1.86
CA GLY A 237 15.63 17.19 2.93
C GLY A 237 15.18 15.74 3.14
N TYR A 238 14.62 15.43 4.32
CA TYR A 238 14.04 14.12 4.64
C TYR A 238 12.50 14.17 4.83
N ALA A 239 11.85 15.30 4.49
CA ALA A 239 10.49 15.60 4.92
C ALA A 239 9.41 14.69 4.30
N SER A 240 9.67 14.06 3.14
CA SER A 240 8.68 13.20 2.47
C SER A 240 9.09 11.73 2.35
N HIS A 241 10.20 11.32 2.96
CA HIS A 241 10.58 9.90 3.01
C HIS A 241 9.49 9.04 3.66
N SER A 242 9.27 7.85 3.10
CA SER A 242 8.71 6.71 3.81
C SER A 242 9.83 5.89 4.44
N LEU A 243 9.51 4.95 5.33
CA LEU A 243 10.49 3.99 5.82
C LEU A 243 11.14 3.21 4.67
N SER A 244 10.37 2.83 3.64
CA SER A 244 10.88 2.10 2.47
C SER A 244 11.90 2.91 1.66
N THR A 245 11.64 4.19 1.41
CA THR A 245 12.59 5.07 0.70
C THR A 245 13.79 5.42 1.56
N LEU A 246 13.62 5.49 2.88
CA LEU A 246 14.71 5.75 3.82
C LEU A 246 15.66 4.54 3.91
N VAL A 247 15.16 3.30 3.86
CA VAL A 247 15.96 2.07 3.71
C VAL A 247 16.88 2.19 2.48
N ALA A 248 16.33 2.54 1.32
CA ALA A 248 17.11 2.69 0.10
C ALA A 248 18.12 3.85 0.21
N ASN A 249 17.74 4.98 0.80
CA ASN A 249 18.63 6.12 1.02
C ASN A 249 19.82 5.73 1.91
N GLN A 250 19.57 5.07 3.04
CA GLN A 250 20.62 4.63 3.95
C GLN A 250 21.57 3.61 3.32
N TYR A 251 21.04 2.70 2.49
CA TYR A 251 21.87 1.70 1.82
C TYR A 251 22.69 2.28 0.68
N PHE A 252 22.07 2.98 -0.27
CA PHE A 252 22.70 3.38 -1.52
C PHE A 252 23.40 4.75 -1.44
N GLN A 253 22.87 5.70 -0.65
CA GLN A 253 23.43 7.05 -0.57
C GLN A 253 24.34 7.21 0.66
N ALA A 254 23.90 6.80 1.84
CA ALA A 254 24.65 6.91 3.06
C ALA A 254 25.64 5.74 3.28
N THR A 255 25.61 4.72 2.43
CA THR A 255 26.48 3.53 2.53
C THR A 255 26.49 2.91 3.94
N ASN A 256 25.33 2.75 4.52
CA ASN A 256 25.14 2.23 5.88
C ASN A 256 24.16 1.05 5.86
N ALA A 257 24.63 -0.09 5.35
CA ALA A 257 23.81 -1.28 5.16
C ALA A 257 23.29 -1.88 6.48
N GLY A 258 24.09 -1.84 7.54
CA GLY A 258 23.66 -2.30 8.86
C GLY A 258 22.48 -1.52 9.41
N TYR A 259 22.53 -0.19 9.33
CA TYR A 259 21.45 0.67 9.75
C TYR A 259 20.22 0.58 8.83
N SER A 260 20.44 0.49 7.51
CA SER A 260 19.40 0.23 6.52
C SER A 260 18.61 -1.05 6.82
N ALA A 261 19.33 -2.16 7.12
CA ALA A 261 18.71 -3.44 7.50
C ALA A 261 17.87 -3.31 8.78
N THR A 262 18.33 -2.53 9.77
CA THR A 262 17.57 -2.26 11.00
C THR A 262 16.24 -1.56 10.70
N ILE A 263 16.24 -0.51 9.86
CA ILE A 263 15.03 0.21 9.44
C ILE A 263 14.10 -0.73 8.65
N GLY A 264 14.65 -1.57 7.78
CA GLY A 264 13.88 -2.56 7.01
C GLY A 264 13.17 -3.58 7.91
N LEU A 265 13.86 -4.11 8.93
CA LEU A 265 13.27 -5.02 9.91
C LEU A 265 12.19 -4.34 10.76
N PHE A 266 12.44 -3.11 11.20
CA PHE A 266 11.43 -2.31 11.89
C PHE A 266 10.18 -2.11 11.03
N SER A 267 10.36 -1.75 9.76
CA SER A 267 9.25 -1.61 8.79
C SER A 267 8.48 -2.92 8.60
N PHE A 268 9.19 -4.05 8.51
CA PHE A 268 8.57 -5.37 8.39
C PHE A 268 7.69 -5.69 9.60
N VAL A 269 8.21 -5.49 10.82
CA VAL A 269 7.46 -5.73 12.06
C VAL A 269 6.25 -4.80 12.15
N LEU A 270 6.41 -3.52 11.81
CA LEU A 270 5.32 -2.54 11.79
C LEU A 270 4.19 -2.99 10.86
N ILE A 271 4.53 -3.36 9.62
CA ILE A 271 3.54 -3.80 8.62
C ILE A 271 2.85 -5.08 9.07
N MET A 272 3.61 -6.03 9.62
CA MET A 272 3.08 -7.29 10.15
C MET A 272 2.08 -7.05 11.28
N ILE A 273 2.40 -6.17 12.23
CA ILE A 273 1.50 -5.83 13.35
C ILE A 273 0.24 -5.15 12.83
N LEU A 274 0.36 -4.11 12.01
CA LEU A 274 -0.79 -3.35 11.52
C LEU A 274 -1.71 -4.20 10.64
N SER A 275 -1.14 -4.99 9.72
CA SER A 275 -1.94 -5.88 8.87
C SER A 275 -2.66 -6.96 9.68
N ASN A 276 -1.99 -7.53 10.70
CA ASN A 276 -2.60 -8.54 11.57
C ASN A 276 -3.74 -7.96 12.43
N ILE A 277 -3.57 -6.75 12.97
CA ILE A 277 -4.63 -6.05 13.70
C ILE A 277 -5.87 -5.87 12.81
N VAL A 278 -5.67 -5.36 11.59
CA VAL A 278 -6.76 -5.13 10.63
C VAL A 278 -7.46 -6.44 10.26
N THR A 279 -6.69 -7.45 9.87
CA THR A 279 -7.26 -8.75 9.48
C THR A 279 -8.02 -9.40 10.63
N THR A 280 -7.45 -9.39 11.84
CA THR A 280 -8.11 -9.96 13.03
C THR A 280 -9.40 -9.20 13.39
N TYR A 281 -9.40 -7.88 13.25
CA TYR A 281 -10.59 -7.06 13.50
C TYR A 281 -11.74 -7.43 12.56
N PHE A 282 -11.46 -7.58 11.25
CA PHE A 282 -12.49 -7.93 10.28
C PHE A 282 -12.93 -9.39 10.40
N ASN A 283 -12.01 -10.33 10.59
CA ASN A 283 -12.35 -11.75 10.76
C ASN A 283 -13.33 -12.00 11.92
N LYS A 284 -13.23 -11.21 13.01
CA LYS A 284 -14.20 -11.29 14.13
C LYS A 284 -15.61 -10.81 13.77
N LYS A 285 -15.75 -10.05 12.68
CA LYS A 285 -17.04 -9.51 12.20
C LYS A 285 -17.58 -10.24 10.98
N GLU A 286 -16.86 -11.22 10.48
CA GLU A 286 -17.26 -12.01 9.33
C GLU A 286 -18.51 -12.83 9.67
N VAL A 287 -19.52 -12.72 8.82
CA VAL A 287 -20.75 -13.51 8.89
C VAL A 287 -20.59 -14.65 7.91
N TYR A 288 -20.55 -15.88 8.40
CA TYR A 288 -20.54 -17.06 7.54
C TYR A 288 -21.91 -17.22 6.88
N MET A 289 -21.90 -17.27 5.55
CA MET A 289 -23.09 -17.52 4.73
C MET A 289 -23.33 -19.02 4.56
#